data_8454928a73b2c6b6ce0281d0afe5745d
#
_entry.id   8454928a73b2c6b6ce0281d0afe5745d
#
_cell.length_a   1.000
_cell.length_b   1.000
_cell.length_c   1.000
_cell.angle_alpha   90.00
_cell.angle_beta   90.00
_cell.angle_gamma   90.00
#
_symmetry.space_group_name_H-M   'P 1'
#
loop_
_entity.id
_entity.type
_entity.pdbx_description
1 polymer ?
#
loop_
_entity_poly.entity_id
_entity_poly.type
_entity_poly.pdbx_seq_one_letter_code
_entity_poly.pdbx_strand_id
1 'polypeptide(L)'
;AMLAKRDHVEADNVAGVPDSGTAHAVGYANESGMPFSRPFIKYTPTWPRSFTPANQAMRSLVAKMKLIPNKAMLKGKRVLFCDDSIVRGTQLRDNVKVLFDAGLKECHMRIACPPLVYGCPFINFTSSKSDMELITRRIIEGFEGDANKDLDKYATTDSPQYQRMVEAIRKQLGLTSLKFNTIEQLIEAIGLPKCQV
;
A
#
# COMPACT_ATOMS: atom_id res chain seq x y z
N ALA A 1 1.92 -3.18 -15.24
CA ALA A 1 1.93 -4.38 -16.09
C ALA A 1 2.50 -5.61 -15.36
N MET A 2 3.75 -5.59 -14.86
CA MET A 2 4.42 -6.78 -14.28
C MET A 2 3.66 -7.41 -13.11
N LEU A 3 3.06 -6.63 -12.23
CA LEU A 3 2.19 -7.14 -11.17
C LEU A 3 1.00 -7.95 -11.73
N ALA A 4 0.36 -7.46 -12.80
CA ALA A 4 -0.80 -8.12 -13.39
C ALA A 4 -0.46 -9.46 -14.06
N LYS A 5 0.70 -9.55 -14.72
CA LYS A 5 1.14 -10.80 -15.40
C LYS A 5 1.22 -12.01 -14.46
N ARG A 6 1.41 -11.77 -13.16
CA ARG A 6 1.61 -12.80 -12.13
C ARG A 6 0.48 -12.85 -11.12
N ASP A 7 -0.64 -12.19 -11.40
CA ASP A 7 -1.79 -12.14 -10.52
C ASP A 7 -3.06 -12.62 -11.21
N HIS A 8 -3.85 -13.38 -10.46
CA HIS A 8 -5.10 -13.99 -10.96
C HIS A 8 -6.28 -13.64 -10.05
N VAL A 9 -6.25 -12.42 -9.47
CA VAL A 9 -7.36 -11.98 -8.62
C VAL A 9 -8.57 -11.58 -9.48
N GLU A 10 -9.74 -11.99 -9.05
CA GLU A 10 -11.00 -11.55 -9.64
C GLU A 10 -11.44 -10.24 -8.97
N ALA A 11 -11.46 -9.17 -9.72
CA ALA A 11 -11.97 -7.87 -9.30
C ALA A 11 -12.81 -7.24 -10.42
N ASP A 12 -13.73 -6.34 -10.04
CA ASP A 12 -14.61 -5.67 -10.99
C ASP A 12 -13.92 -4.50 -11.67
N ASN A 13 -12.94 -3.89 -11.01
CA ASN A 13 -12.12 -2.82 -11.56
C ASN A 13 -10.79 -2.65 -10.82
N VAL A 14 -9.87 -1.91 -11.45
CA VAL A 14 -8.58 -1.54 -10.91
C VAL A 14 -8.56 -0.05 -10.59
N ALA A 15 -7.97 0.33 -9.47
CA ALA A 15 -7.83 1.69 -9.01
C ALA A 15 -6.43 1.95 -8.43
N GLY A 16 -5.99 3.20 -8.46
CA GLY A 16 -4.76 3.62 -7.76
C GLY A 16 -5.08 4.37 -6.47
N VAL A 17 -4.26 4.20 -5.46
CA VAL A 17 -4.24 5.12 -4.33
C VAL A 17 -3.67 6.45 -4.84
N PRO A 18 -4.42 7.56 -4.80
CA PRO A 18 -3.94 8.82 -5.37
C PRO A 18 -2.83 9.46 -4.53
N ASP A 19 -1.80 10.03 -5.16
CA ASP A 19 -1.53 10.03 -6.61
C ASP A 19 -0.53 8.96 -7.01
N SER A 20 0.29 8.47 -6.06
CA SER A 20 1.42 7.56 -6.26
C SER A 20 1.03 6.22 -6.91
N GLY A 21 -0.09 5.65 -6.49
CA GLY A 21 -0.60 4.39 -7.02
C GLY A 21 -1.22 4.49 -8.42
N THR A 22 -1.50 5.70 -8.93
CA THR A 22 -2.27 5.85 -10.17
C THR A 22 -1.57 5.26 -11.38
N ALA A 23 -0.29 5.54 -11.59
CA ALA A 23 0.47 5.00 -12.72
C ALA A 23 0.58 3.47 -12.67
N HIS A 24 0.76 2.90 -11.46
CA HIS A 24 0.80 1.46 -11.24
C HIS A 24 -0.55 0.81 -11.59
N ALA A 25 -1.66 1.44 -11.21
CA ALA A 25 -3.01 0.95 -11.51
C ALA A 25 -3.33 1.00 -13.00
N VAL A 26 -2.95 2.07 -13.71
CA VAL A 26 -3.10 2.14 -15.18
C VAL A 26 -2.32 1.02 -15.85
N GLY A 27 -1.05 0.81 -15.46
CA GLY A 27 -0.24 -0.29 -16.00
C GLY A 27 -0.80 -1.68 -15.67
N TYR A 28 -1.41 -1.85 -14.49
CA TYR A 28 -2.10 -3.08 -14.11
C TYR A 28 -3.36 -3.31 -14.96
N ALA A 29 -4.21 -2.30 -15.10
CA ALA A 29 -5.45 -2.36 -15.86
C ALA A 29 -5.20 -2.69 -17.34
N ASN A 30 -4.21 -2.03 -17.96
CA ASN A 30 -3.84 -2.29 -19.35
C ASN A 30 -3.39 -3.73 -19.60
N GLU A 31 -2.63 -4.32 -18.66
CA GLU A 31 -2.14 -5.68 -18.79
C GLU A 31 -3.21 -6.73 -18.50
N SER A 32 -4.04 -6.49 -17.46
CA SER A 32 -5.07 -7.44 -17.04
C SER A 32 -6.34 -7.38 -17.87
N GLY A 33 -6.57 -6.34 -18.65
CA GLY A 33 -7.83 -6.05 -19.33
C GLY A 33 -8.98 -5.61 -18.40
N MET A 34 -8.74 -5.49 -17.09
CA MET A 34 -9.76 -4.99 -16.16
C MET A 34 -9.97 -3.48 -16.32
N PRO A 35 -11.22 -2.97 -16.18
CA PRO A 35 -11.50 -1.55 -16.27
C PRO A 35 -10.73 -0.74 -15.20
N PHE A 36 -10.08 0.35 -15.60
CA PHE A 36 -9.53 1.32 -14.66
C PHE A 36 -10.63 2.25 -14.14
N SER A 37 -10.63 2.53 -12.85
CA SER A 37 -11.54 3.48 -12.22
C SER A 37 -10.83 4.37 -11.20
N ARG A 38 -11.48 5.48 -10.83
CA ARG A 38 -10.99 6.41 -9.80
C ARG A 38 -12.03 6.54 -8.67
N PRO A 39 -12.20 5.51 -7.83
CA PRO A 39 -13.16 5.54 -6.74
C PRO A 39 -12.73 6.45 -5.58
N PHE A 40 -11.48 6.89 -5.55
CA PHE A 40 -10.98 7.95 -4.69
C PHE A 40 -10.75 9.23 -5.48
N ILE A 41 -11.23 10.35 -4.94
CA ILE A 41 -10.92 11.70 -5.42
C ILE A 41 -10.03 12.36 -4.38
N LYS A 42 -8.83 12.78 -4.78
CA LYS A 42 -7.96 13.57 -3.94
C LYS A 42 -8.36 15.04 -4.03
N TYR A 43 -8.72 15.61 -2.89
CA TYR A 43 -9.05 17.03 -2.82
C TYR A 43 -7.81 17.82 -2.42
N THR A 44 -7.22 18.52 -3.37
CA THR A 44 -5.96 19.25 -3.19
C THR A 44 -6.08 20.77 -2.91
N PRO A 45 -7.24 21.46 -3.12
CA PRO A 45 -7.25 22.92 -3.15
C PRO A 45 -6.95 23.63 -1.82
N THR A 46 -7.15 22.99 -0.67
CA THR A 46 -7.22 23.72 0.59
C THR A 46 -5.99 23.60 1.50
N TRP A 47 -5.20 22.50 1.42
CA TRP A 47 -4.07 22.29 2.34
C TRP A 47 -2.98 21.40 1.70
N PRO A 48 -1.80 21.96 1.38
CA PRO A 48 -0.72 21.17 0.78
C PRO A 48 -0.19 20.06 1.70
N ARG A 49 -0.34 20.22 3.04
CA ARG A 49 0.15 19.22 4.02
C ARG A 49 -0.79 19.08 5.21
N SER A 50 -1.12 17.85 5.62
CA SER A 50 -2.08 17.55 6.70
C SER A 50 -1.59 17.87 8.12
N PHE A 51 -0.32 18.21 8.29
CA PHE A 51 0.27 18.56 9.59
C PHE A 51 0.29 20.06 9.88
N THR A 52 -0.16 20.90 8.95
CA THR A 52 -0.18 22.37 9.11
C THR A 52 -1.20 22.87 10.14
N PRO A 53 -2.38 22.26 10.37
CA PRO A 53 -3.30 22.69 11.42
C PRO A 53 -2.77 22.39 12.83
N ALA A 54 -2.87 23.36 13.73
CA ALA A 54 -2.40 23.23 15.12
C ALA A 54 -3.26 22.28 15.97
N ASN A 55 -4.55 22.07 15.60
CA ASN A 55 -5.49 21.26 16.38
C ASN A 55 -5.62 19.84 15.80
N GLN A 56 -5.59 18.81 16.67
CA GLN A 56 -5.72 17.40 16.29
C GLN A 56 -7.05 17.06 15.58
N ALA A 57 -8.15 17.67 16.01
CA ALA A 57 -9.46 17.46 15.38
C ALA A 57 -9.47 17.99 13.94
N MET A 58 -8.86 19.17 13.71
CA MET A 58 -8.72 19.75 12.38
C MET A 58 -7.78 18.92 11.51
N ARG A 59 -6.67 18.40 12.05
CA ARG A 59 -5.77 17.48 11.34
C ARG A 59 -6.49 16.22 10.87
N SER A 60 -7.31 15.63 11.74
CA SER A 60 -8.11 14.45 11.42
C SER A 60 -9.17 14.75 10.36
N LEU A 61 -9.81 15.91 10.42
CA LEU A 61 -10.77 16.37 9.42
C LEU A 61 -10.10 16.57 8.05
N VAL A 62 -8.98 17.28 8.02
CA VAL A 62 -8.19 17.51 6.79
C VAL A 62 -7.69 16.19 6.19
N ALA A 63 -7.26 15.24 7.01
CA ALA A 63 -6.86 13.92 6.54
C ALA A 63 -8.03 13.15 5.89
N LYS A 64 -9.24 13.21 6.49
CA LYS A 64 -10.47 12.61 5.92
C LYS A 64 -10.92 13.30 4.63
N MET A 65 -10.71 14.61 4.50
CA MET A 65 -11.08 15.36 3.29
C MET A 65 -10.11 15.12 2.13
N LYS A 66 -8.91 14.61 2.37
CA LYS A 66 -7.91 14.39 1.31
C LYS A 66 -8.30 13.32 0.32
N LEU A 67 -8.99 12.28 0.77
CA LEU A 67 -9.45 11.18 -0.06
C LEU A 67 -10.95 11.00 0.10
N ILE A 68 -11.69 11.46 -0.89
CA ILE A 68 -13.16 11.39 -0.92
C ILE A 68 -13.55 10.13 -1.69
N PRO A 69 -14.25 9.15 -1.06
CA PRO A 69 -14.70 7.96 -1.75
C PRO A 69 -15.94 8.26 -2.61
N ASN A 70 -15.93 7.81 -3.85
CA ASN A 70 -17.11 7.83 -4.72
C ASN A 70 -17.95 6.57 -4.47
N LYS A 71 -18.99 6.71 -3.66
CA LYS A 71 -19.86 5.60 -3.26
C LYS A 71 -20.50 4.86 -4.44
N ALA A 72 -20.87 5.57 -5.51
CA ALA A 72 -21.46 4.95 -6.69
C ALA A 72 -20.50 3.97 -7.40
N MET A 73 -19.19 4.24 -7.32
CA MET A 73 -18.14 3.39 -7.91
C MET A 73 -17.70 2.25 -6.98
N LEU A 74 -18.05 2.30 -5.70
CA LEU A 74 -17.58 1.35 -4.69
C LEU A 74 -18.65 0.34 -4.26
N LYS A 75 -19.92 0.76 -4.20
CA LYS A 75 -20.99 -0.05 -3.61
C LYS A 75 -21.14 -1.40 -4.30
N GLY A 76 -20.96 -2.46 -3.52
CA GLY A 76 -21.07 -3.85 -3.97
C GLY A 76 -19.92 -4.33 -4.89
N LYS A 77 -18.88 -3.53 -5.09
CA LYS A 77 -17.76 -3.84 -5.97
C LYS A 77 -16.61 -4.53 -5.25
N ARG A 78 -15.89 -5.36 -6.00
CA ARG A 78 -14.57 -5.89 -5.67
C ARG A 78 -13.54 -5.01 -6.38
N VAL A 79 -12.73 -4.28 -5.66
CA VAL A 79 -11.76 -3.34 -6.25
C VAL A 79 -10.34 -3.76 -5.92
N LEU A 80 -9.50 -3.80 -6.96
CA LEU A 80 -8.07 -3.95 -6.82
C LEU A 80 -7.41 -2.57 -6.81
N PHE A 81 -6.78 -2.23 -5.69
CA PHE A 81 -6.01 -1.01 -5.56
C PHE A 81 -4.51 -1.28 -5.77
N CYS A 82 -3.87 -0.41 -6.52
CA CYS A 82 -2.41 -0.36 -6.61
C CYS A 82 -1.86 0.82 -5.82
N ASP A 83 -0.71 0.62 -5.19
CA ASP A 83 0.07 1.68 -4.56
C ASP A 83 1.57 1.45 -4.79
N ASP A 84 2.39 2.47 -4.53
CA ASP A 84 3.85 2.37 -4.66
C ASP A 84 4.46 1.57 -3.51
N SER A 85 4.12 1.91 -2.25
CA SER A 85 4.71 1.32 -1.06
C SER A 85 3.79 1.36 0.16
N ILE A 86 4.06 0.52 1.17
CA ILE A 86 3.45 0.60 2.50
C ILE A 86 4.56 0.87 3.52
N VAL A 87 4.56 2.07 4.10
CA VAL A 87 5.52 2.46 5.15
C VAL A 87 4.92 2.21 6.53
N ARG A 88 4.06 3.10 7.00
CA ARG A 88 3.44 3.04 8.34
C ARG A 88 2.17 2.20 8.39
N GLY A 89 1.43 2.14 7.29
CA GLY A 89 0.16 1.45 7.19
C GLY A 89 -1.02 2.15 7.89
N THR A 90 -0.79 3.11 8.78
CA THR A 90 -1.86 3.73 9.57
C THR A 90 -2.88 4.45 8.71
N GLN A 91 -2.42 5.31 7.81
CA GLN A 91 -3.30 6.06 6.90
C GLN A 91 -4.02 5.13 5.92
N LEU A 92 -3.32 4.09 5.44
CA LEU A 92 -3.90 3.11 4.53
C LEU A 92 -5.03 2.33 5.22
N ARG A 93 -4.84 1.88 6.47
CA ARG A 93 -5.88 1.21 7.26
C ARG A 93 -7.14 2.07 7.39
N ASP A 94 -6.97 3.35 7.72
CA ASP A 94 -8.09 4.27 7.88
C ASP A 94 -8.81 4.50 6.54
N ASN A 95 -8.08 4.59 5.44
CA ASN A 95 -8.64 4.68 4.09
C ASN A 95 -9.40 3.40 3.70
N VAL A 96 -8.88 2.22 4.00
CA VAL A 96 -9.55 0.93 3.73
C VAL A 96 -10.87 0.85 4.49
N LYS A 97 -10.91 1.29 5.75
CA LYS A 97 -12.16 1.37 6.53
C LYS A 97 -13.19 2.27 5.83
N VAL A 98 -12.79 3.44 5.35
CA VAL A 98 -13.66 4.37 4.62
C VAL A 98 -14.22 3.73 3.35
N LEU A 99 -13.44 2.90 2.65
CA LEU A 99 -13.91 2.16 1.47
C LEU A 99 -15.01 1.15 1.82
N PHE A 100 -14.83 0.36 2.88
CA PHE A 100 -15.85 -0.58 3.33
C PHE A 100 -17.11 0.13 3.85
N ASP A 101 -16.95 1.25 4.57
CA ASP A 101 -18.07 2.10 5.01
C ASP A 101 -18.84 2.69 3.81
N ALA A 102 -18.17 2.87 2.67
CA ALA A 102 -18.79 3.30 1.41
C ALA A 102 -19.48 2.14 0.63
N GLY A 103 -19.45 0.92 1.16
CA GLY A 103 -20.14 -0.25 0.62
C GLY A 103 -19.25 -1.13 -0.29
N LEU A 104 -17.94 -1.01 -0.25
CA LEU A 104 -17.03 -1.91 -0.96
C LEU A 104 -17.21 -3.36 -0.47
N LYS A 105 -17.25 -4.32 -1.39
CA LYS A 105 -17.39 -5.74 -1.08
C LYS A 105 -16.06 -6.39 -0.74
N GLU A 106 -15.05 -6.14 -1.56
CA GLU A 106 -13.68 -6.68 -1.41
C GLU A 106 -12.64 -5.61 -1.76
N CYS A 107 -11.58 -5.54 -0.94
CA CYS A 107 -10.44 -4.65 -1.14
C CYS A 107 -9.18 -5.47 -1.35
N HIS A 108 -8.72 -5.57 -2.59
CA HIS A 108 -7.46 -6.20 -2.95
C HIS A 108 -6.38 -5.14 -3.11
N MET A 109 -5.17 -5.39 -2.60
CA MET A 109 -4.06 -4.44 -2.69
C MET A 109 -2.85 -5.06 -3.37
N ARG A 110 -2.24 -4.31 -4.28
CA ARG A 110 -1.02 -4.68 -5.00
C ARG A 110 -0.01 -3.56 -4.91
N ILE A 111 1.13 -3.86 -4.32
CA ILE A 111 2.18 -2.88 -4.00
C ILE A 111 3.35 -3.07 -4.94
N ALA A 112 3.78 -1.98 -5.57
CA ALA A 112 4.85 -2.00 -6.56
C ALA A 112 6.23 -2.22 -5.94
N CYS A 113 6.46 -1.76 -4.71
CA CYS A 113 7.66 -2.05 -3.94
C CYS A 113 7.55 -3.35 -3.15
N PRO A 114 8.67 -4.04 -2.85
CA PRO A 114 8.72 -5.05 -1.80
C PRO A 114 8.36 -4.49 -0.42
N PRO A 115 8.03 -5.34 0.59
CA PRO A 115 7.88 -4.88 1.96
C PRO A 115 9.16 -4.19 2.45
N LEU A 116 9.01 -3.00 3.03
CA LEU A 116 10.14 -2.22 3.54
C LEU A 116 10.58 -2.77 4.90
N VAL A 117 11.53 -3.71 4.90
CA VAL A 117 12.10 -4.32 6.11
C VAL A 117 13.26 -3.48 6.66
N TYR A 118 13.98 -2.80 5.79
CA TYR A 118 15.13 -1.96 6.15
C TYR A 118 14.81 -0.48 5.96
N GLY A 119 15.32 0.36 6.87
CA GLY A 119 15.28 1.82 6.71
C GLY A 119 16.21 2.26 5.57
N CYS A 120 15.79 3.24 4.77
CA CYS A 120 16.64 3.82 3.74
C CYS A 120 17.48 4.96 4.34
N PRO A 121 18.82 4.92 4.25
CA PRO A 121 19.67 5.98 4.78
C PRO A 121 19.55 7.30 4.00
N PHE A 122 19.06 7.24 2.77
CA PHE A 122 18.97 8.40 1.86
C PHE A 122 17.59 9.05 1.90
N ILE A 123 16.54 8.30 2.22
CA ILE A 123 15.16 8.79 2.22
C ILE A 123 14.60 8.73 3.64
N ASN A 124 14.37 9.90 4.23
CA ASN A 124 13.72 10.02 5.53
C ASN A 124 12.20 10.03 5.36
N PHE A 125 11.55 8.89 5.52
CA PHE A 125 10.08 8.81 5.57
C PHE A 125 9.50 9.41 6.87
N THR A 126 10.33 9.62 7.87
CA THR A 126 9.92 10.10 9.19
C THR A 126 10.92 11.07 9.77
N SER A 127 10.44 12.05 10.53
CA SER A 127 11.30 12.96 11.28
C SER A 127 12.05 12.26 12.42
N SER A 128 11.51 11.15 12.94
CA SER A 128 12.09 10.41 14.07
C SER A 128 13.25 9.49 13.67
N LYS A 129 13.44 9.21 12.39
CA LYS A 129 14.44 8.26 11.85
C LYS A 129 14.38 6.86 12.52
N SER A 130 13.24 6.50 13.11
CA SER A 130 13.08 5.23 13.81
C SER A 130 12.57 4.16 12.86
N ASP A 131 13.21 2.99 12.85
CA ASP A 131 12.76 1.81 12.10
C ASP A 131 11.38 1.32 12.55
N MET A 132 10.95 1.65 13.77
CA MET A 132 9.62 1.35 14.30
C MET A 132 8.49 2.11 13.60
N GLU A 133 8.80 3.05 12.74
CA GLU A 133 7.83 3.67 11.83
C GLU A 133 7.41 2.71 10.71
N LEU A 134 8.22 1.71 10.38
CA LEU A 134 7.88 0.68 9.42
C LEU A 134 6.88 -0.31 10.01
N ILE A 135 5.79 -0.56 9.29
CA ILE A 135 4.77 -1.55 9.70
C ILE A 135 5.38 -2.94 9.85
N THR A 136 6.33 -3.30 9.00
CA THR A 136 7.08 -4.55 9.00
C THR A 136 7.82 -4.75 10.31
N ARG A 137 8.55 -3.72 10.78
CA ARG A 137 9.34 -3.77 12.02
C ARG A 137 8.46 -3.93 13.26
N ARG A 138 7.31 -3.25 13.32
CA ARG A 138 6.35 -3.43 14.42
C ARG A 138 5.76 -4.84 14.45
N ILE A 139 5.53 -5.44 13.27
CA ILE A 139 5.04 -6.82 13.18
C ILE A 139 6.12 -7.81 13.60
N ILE A 140 7.37 -7.62 13.16
CA ILE A 140 8.52 -8.45 13.56
C ILE A 140 8.70 -8.39 15.07
N GLU A 141 8.70 -7.19 15.67
CA GLU A 141 8.76 -7.03 17.12
C GLU A 141 7.64 -7.78 17.85
N GLY A 142 6.41 -7.68 17.34
CA GLY A 142 5.27 -8.41 17.91
C GLY A 142 5.39 -9.94 17.82
N PHE A 143 6.14 -10.46 16.83
CA PHE A 143 6.36 -11.89 16.67
C PHE A 143 7.55 -12.43 17.45
N GLU A 144 8.64 -11.66 17.48
CA GLU A 144 9.95 -12.11 17.92
C GLU A 144 10.39 -11.45 19.25
N GLY A 145 9.69 -10.39 19.69
CA GLY A 145 10.11 -9.58 20.84
C GLY A 145 11.31 -8.66 20.55
N ASP A 146 11.81 -8.66 19.30
CA ASP A 146 12.91 -7.82 18.84
C ASP A 146 12.67 -7.46 17.36
N ALA A 147 12.55 -6.17 17.08
CA ALA A 147 12.31 -5.65 15.74
C ALA A 147 13.44 -5.91 14.75
N ASN A 148 14.65 -6.28 15.23
CA ASN A 148 15.83 -6.52 14.41
C ASN A 148 16.12 -8.01 14.16
N LYS A 149 15.29 -8.89 14.72
CA LYS A 149 15.56 -10.33 14.64
C LYS A 149 15.22 -10.89 13.26
N ASP A 150 16.13 -11.71 12.73
CA ASP A 150 15.96 -12.52 11.52
C ASP A 150 15.50 -11.73 10.27
N LEU A 151 15.90 -10.46 10.11
CA LEU A 151 15.44 -9.55 9.07
C LEU A 151 15.59 -10.13 7.66
N ASP A 152 16.67 -10.85 7.39
CA ASP A 152 16.92 -11.47 6.09
C ASP A 152 15.84 -12.52 5.74
N LYS A 153 15.34 -13.25 6.74
CA LYS A 153 14.23 -14.19 6.54
C LYS A 153 12.93 -13.45 6.22
N TYR A 154 12.70 -12.30 6.85
CA TYR A 154 11.53 -11.45 6.56
C TYR A 154 11.65 -10.71 5.22
N ALA A 155 12.85 -10.50 4.71
CA ALA A 155 13.09 -9.93 3.38
C ALA A 155 13.04 -10.97 2.24
N THR A 156 13.18 -12.26 2.56
CA THR A 156 13.19 -13.35 1.57
C THR A 156 11.76 -13.79 1.25
N THR A 157 11.31 -13.56 0.02
CA THR A 157 9.90 -13.68 -0.42
C THR A 157 9.26 -15.03 -0.15
N ASP A 158 10.00 -16.13 -0.30
CA ASP A 158 9.46 -17.50 -0.15
C ASP A 158 9.61 -18.05 1.27
N SER A 159 10.14 -17.26 2.21
CA SER A 159 10.30 -17.70 3.57
C SER A 159 8.96 -17.75 4.34
N PRO A 160 8.80 -18.68 5.29
CA PRO A 160 7.63 -18.68 6.18
C PRO A 160 7.46 -17.38 6.97
N GLN A 161 8.57 -16.73 7.35
CA GLN A 161 8.58 -15.45 8.05
C GLN A 161 7.99 -14.32 7.20
N TYR A 162 8.41 -14.23 5.93
CA TYR A 162 7.86 -13.28 4.98
C TYR A 162 6.35 -13.46 4.81
N GLN A 163 5.89 -14.71 4.55
CA GLN A 163 4.48 -15.01 4.36
C GLN A 163 3.65 -14.66 5.60
N ARG A 164 4.14 -15.01 6.79
CA ARG A 164 3.52 -14.66 8.07
C ARG A 164 3.42 -13.15 8.26
N MET A 165 4.47 -12.40 7.92
CA MET A 165 4.50 -10.93 8.01
C MET A 165 3.49 -10.29 7.05
N VAL A 166 3.47 -10.70 5.77
CA VAL A 166 2.54 -10.18 4.77
C VAL A 166 1.09 -10.44 5.17
N GLU A 167 0.80 -11.64 5.71
CA GLU A 167 -0.53 -11.98 6.18
C GLU A 167 -0.93 -11.13 7.41
N ALA A 168 0.01 -10.83 8.32
CA ALA A 168 -0.22 -9.93 9.45
C ALA A 168 -0.50 -8.49 8.99
N ILE A 169 0.25 -7.99 7.99
CA ILE A 169 0.01 -6.68 7.37
C ILE A 169 -1.40 -6.66 6.77
N ARG A 170 -1.75 -7.68 5.98
CA ARG A 170 -3.08 -7.80 5.37
C ARG A 170 -4.20 -7.69 6.39
N LYS A 171 -4.10 -8.48 7.48
CA LYS A 171 -5.09 -8.48 8.57
C LYS A 171 -5.15 -7.13 9.28
N GLN A 172 -4.01 -6.54 9.61
CA GLN A 172 -3.93 -5.26 10.31
C GLN A 172 -4.54 -4.11 9.50
N LEU A 173 -4.43 -4.18 8.17
CA LEU A 173 -4.99 -3.19 7.25
C LEU A 173 -6.46 -3.48 6.87
N GLY A 174 -7.00 -4.65 7.22
CA GLY A 174 -8.37 -5.04 6.89
C GLY A 174 -8.58 -5.36 5.40
N LEU A 175 -7.54 -5.79 4.69
CA LEU A 175 -7.59 -6.09 3.26
C LEU A 175 -8.12 -7.50 2.98
N THR A 176 -8.83 -7.69 1.86
CA THR A 176 -9.24 -9.00 1.37
C THR A 176 -8.03 -9.80 0.88
N SER A 177 -7.13 -9.17 0.12
CA SER A 177 -5.84 -9.74 -0.27
C SER A 177 -4.75 -8.68 -0.39
N LEU A 178 -3.50 -9.08 -0.17
CA LEU A 178 -2.33 -8.22 -0.28
C LEU A 178 -1.21 -8.98 -0.97
N LYS A 179 -0.59 -8.37 -1.99
CA LYS A 179 0.66 -8.85 -2.59
C LYS A 179 1.62 -7.68 -2.83
N PHE A 180 2.89 -7.98 -2.70
CA PHE A 180 4.00 -7.09 -3.01
C PHE A 180 4.76 -7.62 -4.23
N ASN A 181 5.43 -6.74 -4.97
CA ASN A 181 6.50 -7.20 -5.85
C ASN A 181 7.69 -7.74 -5.04
N THR A 182 8.45 -8.64 -5.65
CA THR A 182 9.78 -8.97 -5.15
C THR A 182 10.83 -7.99 -5.67
N ILE A 183 12.03 -8.02 -5.11
CA ILE A 183 13.17 -7.23 -5.61
C ILE A 183 13.44 -7.58 -7.07
N GLU A 184 13.45 -8.88 -7.43
CA GLU A 184 13.69 -9.35 -8.79
C GLU A 184 12.63 -8.84 -9.76
N GLN A 185 11.36 -8.88 -9.35
CA GLN A 185 10.24 -8.36 -10.15
C GLN A 185 10.32 -6.84 -10.35
N LEU A 186 10.79 -6.11 -9.33
CA LEU A 186 10.99 -4.67 -9.42
C LEU A 186 12.14 -4.35 -10.41
N ILE A 187 13.27 -5.05 -10.31
CA ILE A 187 14.41 -4.91 -11.24
C ILE A 187 13.97 -5.21 -12.67
N GLU A 188 13.25 -6.31 -12.88
CA GLU A 188 12.70 -6.66 -14.20
C GLU A 188 11.75 -5.57 -14.74
N ALA A 189 10.91 -4.99 -13.86
CA ALA A 189 9.99 -3.93 -14.26
C ALA A 189 10.69 -2.62 -14.64
N ILE A 190 11.83 -2.31 -14.01
CA ILE A 190 12.69 -1.16 -14.34
C ILE A 190 13.38 -1.37 -15.68
N GLY A 191 13.76 -2.61 -16.01
CA GLY A 191 14.38 -2.97 -17.28
C GLY A 191 15.87 -2.58 -17.38
N LEU A 192 16.51 -2.29 -16.24
CA LEU A 192 17.96 -2.04 -16.16
C LEU A 192 18.70 -3.26 -15.62
N PRO A 193 20.01 -3.40 -15.95
CA PRO A 193 20.85 -4.42 -15.33
C PRO A 193 20.85 -4.29 -13.80
N LYS A 194 20.87 -5.41 -13.07
CA LYS A 194 20.81 -5.43 -11.59
C LYS A 194 21.88 -4.57 -10.92
N CYS A 195 23.05 -4.41 -11.55
CA CYS A 195 24.15 -3.57 -11.05
C CYS A 195 23.90 -2.06 -11.19
N GLN A 196 22.81 -1.64 -11.85
CA GLN A 196 22.42 -0.24 -12.08
C GLN A 196 21.12 0.14 -11.35
N VAL A 197 20.55 -0.78 -10.55
CA VAL A 197 19.30 -0.59 -9.81
C VAL A 197 19.53 -0.53 -8.31
#